data_f45515329b0b5d8bc82599c4dd2d5dfc
#
_entry.id   f45515329b0b5d8bc82599c4dd2d5dfc
#
_cell.length_a   1.000
_cell.length_b   1.000
_cell.length_c   1.000
_cell.angle_alpha   90.00
_cell.angle_beta   90.00
_cell.angle_gamma   90.00
#
_symmetry.space_group_name_H-M   'P 1'
#
loop_
_entity.id
_entity.type
_entity.pdbx_description
1 polymer ?
#
loop_
_entity_poly.entity_id
_entity_poly.type
_entity_poly.pdbx_seq_one_letter_code
_entity_poly.pdbx_strand_id
1 'polypeptide(L)'
;MEKFTISGSILSVSENNSEKLLTKSLNDYINILEFNKKVQSYYTRLFKVEYYLSNELKEIIPDFFVEYKNSSFELVFINSNDQEPYSESEINIIKEFSLNNNIDLKFETEKDISESIKLFNSNYLLDFKKPKYGFNLSDTDIIYNVLNDYNVLTIEGVLNVAVQSESKKAQLLYVIWVMIANYWIEFDESVKISTKSKVWNTRYNFETNE
;
A
#
# COMPACT_ATOMS: atom_id res chain seq x y z
N MET A 1 -4.09 36.98 -14.29
CA MET A 1 -3.31 36.16 -13.34
C MET A 1 -4.05 36.26 -12.01
N GLU A 2 -4.94 35.29 -11.76
CA GLU A 2 -5.72 35.25 -10.52
C GLU A 2 -4.77 34.92 -9.39
N LYS A 3 -4.71 35.77 -8.38
CA LYS A 3 -3.94 35.51 -7.15
C LYS A 3 -4.74 34.56 -6.29
N PHE A 4 -4.30 33.31 -6.19
CA PHE A 4 -4.83 32.35 -5.24
C PHE A 4 -4.12 32.53 -3.89
N THR A 5 -4.91 32.63 -2.84
CA THR A 5 -4.38 32.49 -1.47
C THR A 5 -4.78 31.11 -1.01
N ILE A 6 -3.80 30.20 -0.92
CA ILE A 6 -4.01 28.83 -0.45
C ILE A 6 -3.67 28.81 1.03
N SER A 7 -4.62 28.44 1.86
CA SER A 7 -4.38 28.14 3.27
C SER A 7 -4.79 26.70 3.57
N GLY A 8 -3.86 25.90 4.08
CA GLY A 8 -4.16 24.58 4.62
C GLY A 8 -4.51 24.71 6.10
N SER A 9 -5.67 24.22 6.51
CA SER A 9 -6.02 24.08 7.92
C SER A 9 -6.16 22.59 8.25
N ILE A 10 -5.45 22.15 9.29
CA ILE A 10 -5.68 20.82 9.86
C ILE A 10 -7.10 20.81 10.41
N LEU A 11 -7.95 19.93 9.87
CA LEU A 11 -9.23 19.66 10.46
C LEU A 11 -8.95 19.15 11.88
N SER A 12 -9.35 19.90 12.89
CA SER A 12 -9.31 19.38 14.25
C SER A 12 -10.07 18.07 14.23
N VAL A 13 -9.40 16.98 14.62
CA VAL A 13 -10.03 15.68 14.84
C VAL A 13 -10.97 15.88 16.04
N SER A 14 -12.13 16.46 15.81
CA SER A 14 -13.20 16.43 16.77
C SER A 14 -13.71 14.99 16.77
N GLU A 15 -13.71 14.37 17.94
CA GLU A 15 -14.15 13.01 18.24
C GLU A 15 -15.64 12.71 17.91
N ASN A 16 -16.25 13.48 17.05
CA ASN A 16 -17.55 13.19 16.47
C ASN A 16 -17.39 12.51 15.11
N ASN A 17 -16.70 11.38 15.11
CA ASN A 17 -16.81 10.41 14.07
C ASN A 17 -18.20 9.76 14.12
N SER A 18 -19.19 10.41 13.51
CA SER A 18 -20.16 9.61 12.80
C SER A 18 -19.34 8.75 11.82
N GLU A 19 -19.28 7.43 12.05
CA GLU A 19 -18.79 6.43 11.13
C GLU A 19 -19.47 6.64 9.77
N LYS A 20 -18.99 7.58 8.96
CA LYS A 20 -19.31 7.57 7.54
C LYS A 20 -18.67 6.28 7.06
N LEU A 21 -19.51 5.30 6.75
CA LEU A 21 -19.13 4.07 6.10
C LEU A 21 -18.12 4.42 5.02
N LEU A 22 -16.88 3.98 5.21
CA LEU A 22 -15.84 4.15 4.23
C LEU A 22 -16.34 3.48 2.95
N THR A 23 -16.22 4.14 1.82
CA THR A 23 -16.56 3.52 0.54
C THR A 23 -15.67 2.32 0.32
N LYS A 24 -16.09 1.40 -0.55
CA LYS A 24 -15.30 0.21 -0.88
C LYS A 24 -13.91 0.60 -1.35
N SER A 25 -13.80 1.60 -2.21
CA SER A 25 -12.53 2.09 -2.77
C SER A 25 -11.58 2.64 -1.70
N LEU A 26 -12.11 3.34 -0.69
CA LEU A 26 -11.31 3.80 0.45
C LEU A 26 -10.78 2.63 1.28
N ASN A 27 -11.62 1.63 1.57
CA ASN A 27 -11.19 0.42 2.28
C ASN A 27 -10.16 -0.39 1.49
N ASP A 28 -10.36 -0.52 0.18
CA ASP A 28 -9.41 -1.20 -0.71
C ASP A 28 -8.06 -0.47 -0.73
N TYR A 29 -8.08 0.87 -0.75
CA TYR A 29 -6.84 1.66 -0.69
C TYR A 29 -6.16 1.57 0.68
N ILE A 30 -6.91 1.51 1.78
CA ILE A 30 -6.37 1.23 3.13
C ILE A 30 -5.61 -0.10 3.12
N ASN A 31 -6.16 -1.16 2.52
CA ASN A 31 -5.47 -2.43 2.44
C ASN A 31 -4.14 -2.34 1.67
N ILE A 32 -4.09 -1.53 0.59
CA ILE A 32 -2.85 -1.25 -0.13
C ILE A 32 -1.84 -0.53 0.77
N LEU A 33 -2.26 0.48 1.53
CA LEU A 33 -1.39 1.24 2.43
C LEU A 33 -0.88 0.37 3.59
N GLU A 34 -1.76 -0.42 4.21
CA GLU A 34 -1.41 -1.36 5.29
C GLU A 34 -0.38 -2.41 4.85
N PHE A 35 -0.41 -2.79 3.57
CA PHE A 35 0.54 -3.74 3.00
C PHE A 35 1.71 -3.05 2.28
N ASN A 36 1.97 -1.81 2.49
CA ASN A 36 3.11 -1.10 1.92
C ASN A 36 4.20 -0.89 2.96
N LYS A 37 5.32 -1.65 2.86
CA LYS A 37 6.44 -1.57 3.80
C LYS A 37 7.09 -0.18 3.91
N LYS A 38 6.86 0.71 2.92
CA LYS A 38 7.41 2.08 2.89
C LYS A 38 6.55 3.07 3.66
N VAL A 39 5.26 2.77 3.88
CA VAL A 39 4.34 3.62 4.62
C VAL A 39 4.69 3.56 6.11
N GLN A 40 4.78 4.73 6.74
CA GLN A 40 4.95 4.90 8.16
C GLN A 40 3.58 5.10 8.83
N SER A 41 2.80 6.03 8.32
CA SER A 41 1.45 6.33 8.79
C SER A 41 0.60 6.88 7.66
N TYR A 42 -0.72 6.81 7.82
CA TYR A 42 -1.66 7.45 6.92
C TYR A 42 -2.88 7.96 7.70
N TYR A 43 -3.49 9.01 7.17
CA TYR A 43 -4.66 9.65 7.75
C TYR A 43 -5.72 9.87 6.68
N THR A 44 -6.97 9.59 7.00
CA THR A 44 -8.09 9.86 6.11
C THR A 44 -8.64 11.26 6.36
N ARG A 45 -8.77 12.07 5.31
CA ARG A 45 -9.40 13.41 5.36
C ARG A 45 -8.86 14.28 6.50
N LEU A 46 -7.54 14.27 6.72
CA LEU A 46 -6.88 14.94 7.84
C LEU A 46 -7.00 16.45 7.78
N PHE A 47 -6.99 17.04 6.59
CA PHE A 47 -7.03 18.49 6.41
C PHE A 47 -7.77 18.86 5.12
N LYS A 48 -8.03 20.14 4.95
CA LYS A 48 -8.62 20.70 3.75
C LYS A 48 -7.72 21.78 3.16
N VAL A 49 -7.73 21.86 1.85
CA VAL A 49 -7.11 22.96 1.09
C VAL A 49 -8.21 23.93 0.73
N GLU A 50 -8.14 25.15 1.28
CA GLU A 50 -9.07 26.24 0.97
C GLU A 50 -8.49 27.12 -0.15
N TYR A 51 -9.32 27.49 -1.09
CA TYR A 51 -8.92 28.32 -2.23
C TYR A 51 -10.08 29.20 -2.72
N TYR A 52 -9.75 30.29 -3.41
CA TYR A 52 -10.75 31.13 -4.04
C TYR A 52 -10.82 30.85 -5.53
N LEU A 53 -12.01 30.53 -6.02
CA LEU A 53 -12.32 30.43 -7.45
C LEU A 53 -13.48 31.34 -7.75
N SER A 54 -13.29 32.30 -8.71
CA SER A 54 -14.31 33.29 -9.08
C SER A 54 -14.88 34.07 -7.87
N ASN A 55 -14.04 34.43 -6.92
CA ASN A 55 -14.37 35.10 -5.64
C ASN A 55 -15.23 34.27 -4.67
N GLU A 56 -15.41 32.99 -4.93
CA GLU A 56 -16.05 32.06 -3.99
C GLU A 56 -14.98 31.25 -3.25
N LEU A 57 -15.12 31.16 -1.92
CA LEU A 57 -14.29 30.27 -1.12
C LEU A 57 -14.74 28.83 -1.37
N LYS A 58 -13.82 27.99 -1.82
CA LYS A 58 -14.01 26.56 -2.04
C LYS A 58 -13.01 25.77 -1.22
N GLU A 59 -13.29 24.49 -1.03
CA GLU A 59 -12.41 23.57 -0.32
C GLU A 59 -12.25 22.25 -1.06
N ILE A 60 -11.06 21.68 -0.98
CA ILE A 60 -10.75 20.34 -1.46
C ILE A 60 -10.16 19.54 -0.30
N ILE A 61 -10.67 18.33 -0.09
CA ILE A 61 -10.25 17.45 0.99
C ILE A 61 -9.61 16.21 0.36
N PRO A 62 -8.29 15.97 0.56
CA PRO A 62 -7.66 14.72 0.13
C PRO A 62 -8.29 13.52 0.84
N ASP A 63 -8.44 12.41 0.15
CA ASP A 63 -8.92 11.18 0.77
C ASP A 63 -7.91 10.61 1.75
N PHE A 64 -6.59 10.70 1.40
CA PHE A 64 -5.51 10.29 2.29
C PHE A 64 -4.38 11.31 2.30
N PHE A 65 -3.78 11.45 3.47
CA PHE A 65 -2.44 12.00 3.68
C PHE A 65 -1.55 10.85 4.15
N VAL A 66 -0.53 10.53 3.37
CA VAL A 66 0.37 9.40 3.61
C VAL A 66 1.75 9.90 3.98
N GLU A 67 2.30 9.39 5.07
CA GLU A 67 3.67 9.60 5.51
C GLU A 67 4.49 8.35 5.22
N TYR A 68 5.62 8.51 4.54
CA TYR A 68 6.55 7.44 4.25
C TYR A 68 7.74 7.43 5.21
N LYS A 69 8.36 6.27 5.42
CA LYS A 69 9.52 6.09 6.32
C LYS A 69 10.74 6.92 5.97
N ASN A 70 10.85 7.38 4.73
CA ASN A 70 11.89 8.31 4.27
C ASN A 70 11.56 9.77 4.52
N SER A 71 10.51 10.05 5.31
CA SER A 71 10.00 11.39 5.62
C SER A 71 9.45 12.16 4.40
N SER A 72 9.09 11.47 3.31
CA SER A 72 8.27 12.07 2.26
C SER A 72 6.78 11.93 2.57
N PHE A 73 5.99 12.81 1.97
CA PHE A 73 4.54 12.87 2.16
C PHE A 73 3.82 12.79 0.82
N GLU A 74 2.63 12.22 0.80
CA GLU A 74 1.80 12.12 -0.39
C GLU A 74 0.34 12.48 -0.07
N LEU A 75 -0.29 13.27 -0.93
CA LEU A 75 -1.73 13.49 -0.96
C LEU A 75 -2.35 12.55 -1.98
N VAL A 76 -3.37 11.83 -1.56
CA VAL A 76 -4.09 10.91 -2.45
C VAL A 76 -5.53 11.36 -2.58
N PHE A 77 -5.97 11.43 -3.84
CA PHE A 77 -7.35 11.72 -4.23
C PHE A 77 -7.90 10.54 -5.01
N ILE A 78 -9.05 10.02 -4.58
CA ILE A 78 -9.72 8.90 -5.23
C ILE A 78 -10.95 9.41 -5.96
N ASN A 79 -10.91 9.37 -7.28
CA ASN A 79 -12.06 9.71 -8.11
C ASN A 79 -13.04 8.54 -8.12
N SER A 80 -14.21 8.75 -7.52
CA SER A 80 -15.30 7.77 -7.60
C SER A 80 -16.06 7.94 -8.92
N ASN A 81 -16.63 6.83 -9.41
CA ASN A 81 -17.45 6.86 -10.63
C ASN A 81 -18.71 7.72 -10.50
N ASP A 82 -19.14 7.99 -9.26
CA ASP A 82 -20.35 8.76 -8.92
C ASP A 82 -20.07 10.24 -8.64
N GLN A 83 -18.82 10.67 -8.70
CA GLN A 83 -18.43 12.08 -8.48
C GLN A 83 -17.95 12.70 -9.79
N GLU A 84 -18.29 13.98 -9.97
CA GLU A 84 -17.70 14.77 -11.05
C GLU A 84 -16.18 14.83 -10.83
N PRO A 85 -15.38 14.55 -11.87
CA PRO A 85 -13.93 14.65 -11.76
C PRO A 85 -13.53 16.10 -11.43
N TYR A 86 -12.41 16.24 -10.70
CA TYR A 86 -11.85 17.57 -10.44
C TYR A 86 -11.63 18.34 -11.74
N SER A 87 -12.06 19.59 -11.77
CA SER A 87 -11.81 20.48 -12.90
C SER A 87 -10.30 20.72 -13.06
N GLU A 88 -9.89 21.13 -14.27
CA GLU A 88 -8.49 21.46 -14.55
C GLU A 88 -7.97 22.57 -13.61
N SER A 89 -8.80 23.55 -13.27
CA SER A 89 -8.47 24.61 -12.32
C SER A 89 -8.21 24.06 -10.92
N GLU A 90 -9.04 23.13 -10.43
CA GLU A 90 -8.86 22.49 -9.14
C GLU A 90 -7.59 21.63 -9.10
N ILE A 91 -7.34 20.86 -10.15
CA ILE A 91 -6.10 20.07 -10.27
C ILE A 91 -4.87 20.98 -10.22
N ASN A 92 -4.90 22.14 -10.88
CA ASN A 92 -3.78 23.08 -10.86
C ASN A 92 -3.56 23.68 -9.46
N ILE A 93 -4.63 24.00 -8.74
CA ILE A 93 -4.55 24.49 -7.34
C ILE A 93 -3.94 23.42 -6.43
N ILE A 94 -4.39 22.17 -6.55
CA ILE A 94 -3.85 21.06 -5.77
C ILE A 94 -2.36 20.85 -6.07
N LYS A 95 -1.96 20.90 -7.34
CA LYS A 95 -0.55 20.81 -7.76
C LYS A 95 0.31 21.94 -7.20
N GLU A 96 -0.18 23.17 -7.25
CA GLU A 96 0.54 24.33 -6.69
C GLU A 96 0.70 24.18 -5.16
N PHE A 97 -0.36 23.78 -4.46
CA PHE A 97 -0.29 23.50 -3.02
C PHE A 97 0.75 22.41 -2.70
N SER A 98 0.72 21.32 -3.44
CA SER A 98 1.60 20.16 -3.29
C SER A 98 3.07 20.57 -3.48
N LEU A 99 3.37 21.30 -4.56
CA LEU A 99 4.72 21.80 -4.86
C LEU A 99 5.24 22.76 -3.78
N ASN A 100 4.41 23.71 -3.33
CA ASN A 100 4.80 24.71 -2.33
C ASN A 100 5.07 24.08 -0.95
N ASN A 101 4.50 22.93 -0.65
CA ASN A 101 4.67 22.21 0.61
C ASN A 101 5.59 20.98 0.49
N ASN A 102 6.17 20.73 -0.69
CA ASN A 102 7.01 19.56 -0.95
C ASN A 102 6.32 18.23 -0.59
N ILE A 103 5.08 18.09 -1.04
CA ILE A 103 4.24 16.92 -0.84
C ILE A 103 3.97 16.29 -2.20
N ASP A 104 4.16 14.99 -2.35
CA ASP A 104 3.82 14.27 -3.57
C ASP A 104 2.29 14.23 -3.77
N LEU A 105 1.86 14.13 -5.02
CA LEU A 105 0.45 14.16 -5.38
C LEU A 105 0.08 12.92 -6.18
N LYS A 106 -1.00 12.27 -5.81
CA LYS A 106 -1.51 11.10 -6.49
C LYS A 106 -3.01 11.18 -6.70
N PHE A 107 -3.44 10.92 -7.94
CA PHE A 107 -4.83 10.70 -8.30
C PHE A 107 -5.02 9.25 -8.69
N GLU A 108 -6.01 8.60 -8.09
CA GLU A 108 -6.41 7.22 -8.38
C GLU A 108 -7.88 7.18 -8.78
N THR A 109 -8.27 6.21 -9.56
CA THR A 109 -9.68 5.92 -9.80
C THR A 109 -10.10 4.66 -9.05
N GLU A 110 -11.38 4.52 -8.73
CA GLU A 110 -11.91 3.28 -8.13
C GLU A 110 -11.58 2.05 -8.98
N LYS A 111 -11.57 2.22 -10.31
CA LYS A 111 -11.21 1.15 -11.25
C LYS A 111 -9.75 0.76 -11.12
N ASP A 112 -8.84 1.75 -11.13
CA ASP A 112 -7.40 1.48 -11.02
C ASP A 112 -7.07 0.78 -9.71
N ILE A 113 -7.70 1.20 -8.61
CA ILE A 113 -7.55 0.54 -7.30
C ILE A 113 -8.05 -0.90 -7.37
N SER A 114 -9.31 -1.11 -7.82
CA SER A 114 -9.96 -2.43 -7.80
C SER A 114 -9.32 -3.46 -8.72
N GLU A 115 -8.72 -3.03 -9.83
CA GLU A 115 -8.03 -3.88 -10.80
C GLU A 115 -6.53 -4.05 -10.49
N SER A 116 -6.01 -3.34 -9.48
CA SER A 116 -4.57 -3.32 -9.20
C SER A 116 -4.06 -4.66 -8.66
N ILE A 117 -2.86 -5.03 -9.12
CA ILE A 117 -2.10 -6.16 -8.57
C ILE A 117 -1.82 -5.93 -7.08
N LYS A 118 -1.55 -4.68 -6.70
CA LYS A 118 -1.28 -4.32 -5.30
C LYS A 118 -2.44 -4.66 -4.38
N LEU A 119 -3.67 -4.32 -4.77
CA LEU A 119 -4.86 -4.66 -3.98
C LEU A 119 -5.04 -6.19 -3.88
N PHE A 120 -4.87 -6.91 -5.01
CA PHE A 120 -4.96 -8.37 -4.98
C PHE A 120 -3.97 -8.97 -3.98
N ASN A 121 -2.70 -8.54 -4.05
CA ASN A 121 -1.64 -9.05 -3.18
C ASN A 121 -1.89 -8.66 -1.71
N SER A 122 -2.30 -7.41 -1.46
CA SER A 122 -2.63 -6.93 -0.12
C SER A 122 -3.75 -7.75 0.50
N ASN A 123 -4.87 -7.89 -0.19
CA ASN A 123 -6.03 -8.65 0.30
C ASN A 123 -5.68 -10.11 0.60
N TYR A 124 -4.81 -10.72 -0.22
CA TYR A 124 -4.36 -12.08 0.00
C TYR A 124 -3.45 -12.23 1.22
N LEU A 125 -2.52 -11.27 1.42
CA LEU A 125 -1.44 -11.38 2.41
C LEU A 125 -1.77 -10.77 3.77
N LEU A 126 -2.72 -9.82 3.86
CA LEU A 126 -3.06 -9.18 5.13
C LEU A 126 -3.53 -10.16 6.21
N ASP A 127 -4.20 -11.25 5.82
CA ASP A 127 -4.61 -12.30 6.74
C ASP A 127 -3.43 -13.02 7.42
N PHE A 128 -2.23 -13.00 6.81
CA PHE A 128 -1.02 -13.61 7.31
C PHE A 128 -0.14 -12.65 8.12
N LYS A 129 -0.45 -11.36 8.14
CA LYS A 129 0.30 -10.36 8.92
C LYS A 129 0.20 -10.59 10.42
N LYS A 130 -0.97 -11.06 10.87
CA LYS A 130 -1.22 -11.53 12.24
C LYS A 130 -1.64 -13.00 12.16
N PRO A 131 -0.70 -13.93 12.17
CA PRO A 131 -1.00 -15.32 11.94
C PRO A 131 -1.98 -15.85 12.99
N LYS A 132 -3.09 -16.44 12.53
CA LYS A 132 -4.13 -17.06 13.38
C LYS A 132 -3.66 -18.35 14.04
N TYR A 133 -2.67 -18.99 13.43
CA TYR A 133 -2.11 -20.27 13.89
C TYR A 133 -0.64 -20.07 14.24
N GLY A 134 -0.23 -20.73 15.33
CA GLY A 134 1.19 -20.79 15.67
C GLY A 134 1.96 -21.60 14.62
N PHE A 135 3.21 -21.24 14.39
CA PHE A 135 4.15 -21.99 13.55
C PHE A 135 5.48 -22.16 14.29
N ASN A 136 6.25 -23.18 13.89
CA ASN A 136 7.54 -23.43 14.50
C ASN A 136 8.61 -22.52 13.86
N LEU A 137 9.39 -21.81 14.67
CA LEU A 137 10.51 -20.99 14.19
C LEU A 137 11.54 -21.79 13.38
N SER A 138 11.73 -23.10 13.68
CA SER A 138 12.58 -23.94 12.87
C SER A 138 12.10 -24.09 11.42
N ASP A 139 10.82 -23.84 11.14
CA ASP A 139 10.29 -23.87 9.79
C ASP A 139 10.73 -22.63 8.99
N THR A 140 10.93 -21.49 9.65
CA THR A 140 11.53 -20.31 9.01
C THR A 140 12.99 -20.54 8.66
N ASP A 141 13.74 -21.24 9.51
CA ASP A 141 15.14 -21.55 9.25
C ASP A 141 15.32 -22.46 8.03
N ILE A 142 14.42 -23.43 7.86
CA ILE A 142 14.40 -24.29 6.66
C ILE A 142 14.26 -23.44 5.39
N ILE A 143 13.28 -22.49 5.38
CA ILE A 143 13.01 -21.63 4.23
C ILE A 143 14.21 -20.72 3.96
N TYR A 144 14.80 -20.09 5.00
CA TYR A 144 15.98 -19.24 4.86
C TYR A 144 17.19 -20.01 4.31
N ASN A 145 17.42 -21.22 4.77
CA ASN A 145 18.53 -22.05 4.27
C ASN A 145 18.38 -22.32 2.77
N VAL A 146 17.18 -22.71 2.33
CA VAL A 146 16.90 -22.90 0.89
C VAL A 146 17.12 -21.62 0.10
N LEU A 147 16.62 -20.48 0.58
CA LEU A 147 16.78 -19.20 -0.12
C LEU A 147 18.23 -18.68 -0.09
N ASN A 148 19.02 -19.02 0.93
CA ASN A 148 20.43 -18.69 0.95
C ASN A 148 21.25 -19.53 -0.06
N ASP A 149 20.86 -20.80 -0.27
CA ASP A 149 21.57 -21.68 -1.20
C ASP A 149 21.23 -21.37 -2.67
N TYR A 150 19.98 -20.97 -2.95
CA TYR A 150 19.49 -20.79 -4.32
C TYR A 150 19.22 -19.33 -4.71
N ASN A 151 19.35 -18.39 -3.78
CA ASN A 151 19.08 -16.97 -3.92
C ASN A 151 17.62 -16.65 -4.27
N VAL A 152 17.13 -17.07 -5.44
CA VAL A 152 15.77 -16.82 -5.93
C VAL A 152 15.12 -18.11 -6.39
N LEU A 153 13.96 -18.44 -5.88
CA LEU A 153 13.14 -19.56 -6.28
C LEU A 153 11.66 -19.17 -6.36
N THR A 154 10.86 -19.96 -7.06
CA THR A 154 9.41 -19.90 -6.87
C THR A 154 9.04 -20.49 -5.51
N ILE A 155 7.91 -20.09 -4.93
CA ILE A 155 7.41 -20.66 -3.67
C ILE A 155 7.32 -22.19 -3.77
N GLU A 156 6.77 -22.70 -4.87
CA GLU A 156 6.73 -24.14 -5.16
C GLU A 156 8.14 -24.76 -5.21
N GLY A 157 9.11 -24.05 -5.80
CA GLY A 157 10.52 -24.46 -5.83
C GLY A 157 11.10 -24.58 -4.41
N VAL A 158 10.87 -23.58 -3.55
CA VAL A 158 11.29 -23.64 -2.14
C VAL A 158 10.71 -24.85 -1.45
N LEU A 159 9.41 -25.11 -1.60
CA LEU A 159 8.75 -26.26 -0.97
C LEU A 159 9.32 -27.61 -1.44
N ASN A 160 9.60 -27.73 -2.74
CA ASN A 160 10.11 -28.97 -3.32
C ASN A 160 11.56 -29.27 -2.91
N VAL A 161 12.37 -28.21 -2.72
CA VAL A 161 13.74 -28.36 -2.21
C VAL A 161 13.73 -28.64 -0.69
N ALA A 162 12.89 -27.93 0.06
CA ALA A 162 12.87 -27.99 1.50
C ALA A 162 12.48 -29.36 2.06
N VAL A 163 11.44 -30.01 1.49
CA VAL A 163 10.87 -31.24 2.05
C VAL A 163 10.21 -32.10 0.99
N GLN A 164 10.12 -33.44 1.27
CA GLN A 164 9.45 -34.39 0.40
C GLN A 164 7.99 -34.66 0.80
N SER A 165 7.65 -34.47 2.07
CA SER A 165 6.32 -34.76 2.60
C SER A 165 5.31 -33.69 2.21
N GLU A 166 4.21 -34.06 1.56
CA GLU A 166 3.14 -33.12 1.18
C GLU A 166 2.50 -32.43 2.40
N SER A 167 2.34 -33.15 3.51
CA SER A 167 1.84 -32.57 4.76
C SER A 167 2.78 -31.48 5.28
N LYS A 168 4.10 -31.69 5.21
CA LYS A 168 5.09 -30.69 5.62
C LYS A 168 5.17 -29.54 4.64
N LYS A 169 5.03 -29.79 3.32
CA LYS A 169 4.93 -28.70 2.32
C LYS A 169 3.76 -27.78 2.62
N ALA A 170 2.59 -28.31 2.98
CA ALA A 170 1.42 -27.50 3.33
C ALA A 170 1.68 -26.60 4.56
N GLN A 171 2.40 -27.14 5.58
CA GLN A 171 2.80 -26.35 6.74
C GLN A 171 3.80 -25.25 6.37
N LEU A 172 4.83 -25.57 5.58
CA LEU A 172 5.83 -24.60 5.13
C LEU A 172 5.22 -23.53 4.22
N LEU A 173 4.23 -23.88 3.40
CA LEU A 173 3.52 -22.90 2.57
C LEU A 173 2.85 -21.83 3.43
N TYR A 174 2.18 -22.22 4.52
CA TYR A 174 1.62 -21.25 5.46
C TYR A 174 2.70 -20.35 6.07
N VAL A 175 3.84 -20.91 6.45
CA VAL A 175 4.98 -20.14 7.00
C VAL A 175 5.53 -19.17 5.96
N ILE A 176 5.67 -19.59 4.69
CA ILE A 176 6.10 -18.70 3.60
C ILE A 176 5.16 -17.49 3.47
N TRP A 177 3.83 -17.70 3.52
CA TRP A 177 2.89 -16.59 3.46
C TRP A 177 3.05 -15.63 4.63
N VAL A 178 3.25 -16.15 5.86
CA VAL A 178 3.54 -15.32 7.04
C VAL A 178 4.85 -14.55 6.85
N MET A 179 5.90 -15.19 6.34
CA MET A 179 7.20 -14.54 6.10
C MET A 179 7.09 -13.40 5.06
N ILE A 180 6.36 -13.62 3.97
CA ILE A 180 6.11 -12.59 2.96
C ILE A 180 5.29 -11.44 3.56
N ALA A 181 4.18 -11.75 4.23
CA ALA A 181 3.29 -10.74 4.80
C ALA A 181 3.97 -9.84 5.83
N ASN A 182 4.99 -10.36 6.53
CA ASN A 182 5.78 -9.64 7.52
C ASN A 182 7.12 -9.12 6.99
N TYR A 183 7.36 -9.18 5.66
CA TYR A 183 8.58 -8.71 5.00
C TYR A 183 9.86 -9.38 5.49
N TRP A 184 9.79 -10.62 5.96
CA TRP A 184 10.96 -11.42 6.31
C TRP A 184 11.65 -11.99 5.08
N ILE A 185 10.88 -12.27 4.04
CA ILE A 185 11.34 -12.54 2.69
C ILE A 185 10.57 -11.64 1.71
N GLU A 186 11.13 -11.42 0.54
CA GLU A 186 10.53 -10.61 -0.51
C GLU A 186 9.98 -11.48 -1.63
N PHE A 187 9.09 -10.91 -2.43
CA PHE A 187 8.52 -11.54 -3.62
C PHE A 187 8.37 -10.52 -4.75
N ASP A 188 8.13 -11.00 -5.96
CA ASP A 188 7.83 -10.14 -7.11
C ASP A 188 6.44 -9.53 -6.98
N GLU A 189 6.38 -8.28 -6.50
CA GLU A 189 5.14 -7.53 -6.30
C GLU A 189 4.48 -7.07 -7.62
N SER A 190 5.16 -7.21 -8.76
CA SER A 190 4.62 -6.81 -10.07
C SER A 190 3.60 -7.79 -10.64
N VAL A 191 3.48 -8.98 -10.03
CA VAL A 191 2.55 -10.04 -10.43
C VAL A 191 1.59 -10.40 -9.30
N LYS A 192 0.43 -10.96 -9.65
CA LYS A 192 -0.49 -11.52 -8.64
C LYS A 192 0.18 -12.69 -7.94
N ILE A 193 0.25 -12.62 -6.63
CA ILE A 193 0.92 -13.62 -5.80
C ILE A 193 0.28 -14.99 -5.93
N SER A 194 1.11 -16.01 -6.04
CA SER A 194 0.74 -17.42 -6.14
C SER A 194 1.93 -18.31 -5.75
N THR A 195 1.76 -19.62 -5.71
CA THR A 195 2.88 -20.57 -5.49
C THR A 195 3.95 -20.51 -6.57
N LYS A 196 3.66 -19.90 -7.73
CA LYS A 196 4.61 -19.68 -8.84
C LYS A 196 5.36 -18.36 -8.72
N SER A 197 5.02 -17.50 -7.76
CA SER A 197 5.71 -16.24 -7.53
C SER A 197 7.14 -16.48 -7.06
N LYS A 198 8.08 -15.72 -7.59
CA LYS A 198 9.48 -15.72 -7.16
C LYS A 198 9.59 -15.10 -5.79
N VAL A 199 10.41 -15.69 -4.93
CA VAL A 199 10.74 -15.21 -3.59
C VAL A 199 12.24 -15.23 -3.37
N TRP A 200 12.73 -14.33 -2.49
CA TRP A 200 14.14 -14.24 -2.13
C TRP A 200 14.32 -13.69 -0.71
N ASN A 201 15.51 -13.88 -0.16
CA ASN A 201 15.87 -13.31 1.12
C ASN A 201 15.96 -11.78 1.02
N THR A 202 15.51 -11.05 2.03
CA THR A 202 15.60 -9.57 2.11
C THR A 202 17.02 -9.02 1.94
N ARG A 203 18.04 -9.85 2.15
CA ARG A 203 19.47 -9.49 1.95
C ARG A 203 19.94 -9.64 0.50
N TYR A 204 19.14 -10.29 -0.35
CA TYR A 204 19.45 -10.47 -1.76
C TYR A 204 19.05 -9.24 -2.57
N ASN A 205 20.00 -8.61 -3.25
CA ASN A 205 19.71 -7.43 -4.07
C ASN A 205 19.44 -7.91 -5.51
N PHE A 206 18.15 -8.06 -5.86
CA PHE A 206 17.69 -8.57 -7.15
C PHE A 206 18.14 -7.67 -8.32
N GLU A 207 18.19 -6.34 -8.09
CA GLU A 207 18.50 -5.34 -9.13
C GLU A 207 19.97 -5.38 -9.61
N THR A 208 20.87 -6.05 -8.89
CA THR A 208 22.31 -6.10 -9.24
C THR A 208 22.72 -7.34 -10.03
N ASN A 209 21.80 -8.28 -10.32
CA ASN A 209 22.10 -9.58 -10.91
C ASN A 209 21.31 -9.89 -12.21
N GLU A 210 20.72 -8.88 -12.86
CA GLU A 210 20.19 -8.99 -14.24
C GLU A 210 21.13 -8.43 -15.28
#